data_c06fa7191cb50dc4f9b9a5ebf3b5a592
#
_entry.id   c06fa7191cb50dc4f9b9a5ebf3b5a592
#
_cell.length_a   1.000
_cell.length_b   1.000
_cell.length_c   1.000
_cell.angle_alpha   90.00
_cell.angle_beta   90.00
_cell.angle_gamma   90.00
#
_symmetry.space_group_name_H-M   'P 1'
#
loop_
_entity.id
_entity.type
_entity.pdbx_description
1 polymer ?
#
loop_
_entity_poly.entity_id
_entity_poly.type
_entity_poly.pdbx_seq_one_letter_code
_entity_poly.pdbx_strand_id
1 'polypeptide(L)'
;ALSALGWLASAFILLRIMRILSFNMLYQSRVMLIYALIPTSLMYTSVTLREPFQLLFVNLAIYAALKIYFHRSNAHWLLLFLAIVGMGAMHGALLAFGVFIIAGTLFLITSRNRKGVSFTKVVLVTPIVILCLFYGFELFMSLTSYGDRLDDGLSTAVQVYQEGTLSDAYDARANYRTEVAINNGLGGLILSLPYFLFQYLFEPMPWNISSIVDLVPLLENMLRFWLIWNALKYLVGTYLNKPMFVANNAFGNRRFYLFIFLSYLLIESLWSLGTSNWGTASRHHLPSLGLLLVMGFAYRNVISSKYNRSHKS
;
A
#
# COMPACT_ATOMS: atom_id res chain seq x y z
N ALA A 1 -2.18 -18.85 -16.07
CA ALA A 1 -2.74 -19.70 -14.98
C ALA A 1 -2.16 -19.35 -13.62
N LEU A 2 -0.82 -19.28 -13.46
CA LEU A 2 -0.18 -19.07 -12.16
C LEU A 2 -0.51 -17.69 -11.54
N SER A 3 -0.48 -16.61 -12.34
CA SER A 3 -0.86 -15.26 -11.90
C SER A 3 -2.31 -15.19 -11.43
N ALA A 4 -3.22 -15.89 -12.10
CA ALA A 4 -4.62 -15.97 -11.70
C ALA A 4 -4.79 -16.68 -10.34
N LEU A 5 -4.00 -17.71 -10.04
CA LEU A 5 -4.01 -18.36 -8.72
C LEU A 5 -3.51 -17.42 -7.63
N GLY A 6 -2.44 -16.66 -7.88
CA GLY A 6 -1.96 -15.61 -6.95
C GLY A 6 -3.03 -14.56 -6.67
N TRP A 7 -3.71 -14.11 -7.72
CA TRP A 7 -4.80 -13.14 -7.63
C TRP A 7 -6.01 -13.70 -6.84
N LEU A 8 -6.44 -14.94 -7.12
CA LEU A 8 -7.54 -15.60 -6.39
C LEU A 8 -7.19 -15.80 -4.91
N ALA A 9 -5.96 -16.25 -4.61
CA ALA A 9 -5.49 -16.36 -3.22
C ALA A 9 -5.51 -15.01 -2.52
N SER A 10 -5.07 -13.94 -3.20
CA SER A 10 -5.13 -12.58 -2.70
C SER A 10 -6.56 -12.11 -2.42
N ALA A 11 -7.51 -12.41 -3.32
CA ALA A 11 -8.95 -12.13 -3.14
C ALA A 11 -9.50 -12.80 -1.87
N PHE A 12 -9.14 -14.06 -1.66
CA PHE A 12 -9.54 -14.81 -0.46
C PHE A 12 -8.96 -14.19 0.82
N ILE A 13 -7.70 -13.78 0.82
CA ILE A 13 -7.08 -13.09 1.96
C ILE A 13 -7.76 -11.75 2.21
N LEU A 14 -8.05 -10.97 1.16
CA LEU A 14 -8.76 -9.70 1.27
C LEU A 14 -10.14 -9.88 1.93
N LEU A 15 -10.88 -10.91 1.53
CA LEU A 15 -12.16 -11.25 2.16
C LEU A 15 -12.01 -11.58 3.67
N ARG A 16 -10.93 -12.29 4.04
CA ARG A 16 -10.59 -12.57 5.44
C ARG A 16 -10.26 -11.29 6.22
N ILE A 17 -9.52 -10.36 5.63
CA ILE A 17 -9.23 -9.04 6.22
C ILE A 17 -10.53 -8.29 6.51
N MET A 18 -11.43 -8.20 5.53
CA MET A 18 -12.72 -7.50 5.68
C MET A 18 -13.59 -8.13 6.78
N ARG A 19 -13.61 -9.46 6.90
CA ARG A 19 -14.36 -10.16 7.97
C ARG A 19 -13.81 -9.81 9.37
N ILE A 20 -12.50 -9.79 9.55
CA ILE A 20 -11.87 -9.39 10.83
C ILE A 20 -12.19 -7.92 11.15
N LEU A 21 -12.23 -7.05 10.15
CA LEU A 21 -12.58 -5.64 10.30
C LEU A 21 -14.10 -5.40 10.38
N SER A 22 -14.91 -6.47 10.46
CA SER A 22 -16.38 -6.40 10.63
C SER A 22 -17.10 -5.68 9.49
N PHE A 23 -16.65 -5.87 8.26
CA PHE A 23 -17.40 -5.43 7.08
C PHE A 23 -18.70 -6.24 6.97
N ASN A 24 -19.81 -5.56 6.72
CA ASN A 24 -21.06 -6.25 6.41
C ASN A 24 -21.03 -6.92 5.03
N MET A 25 -21.89 -7.88 4.80
CA MET A 25 -21.91 -8.69 3.56
C MET A 25 -22.06 -7.83 2.30
N LEU A 26 -22.86 -6.77 2.36
CA LEU A 26 -23.07 -5.88 1.22
C LEU A 26 -21.74 -5.20 0.78
N TYR A 27 -20.95 -4.71 1.74
CA TYR A 27 -19.67 -4.07 1.40
C TYR A 27 -18.58 -5.07 1.09
N GLN A 28 -18.59 -6.27 1.70
CA GLN A 28 -17.72 -7.37 1.24
C GLN A 28 -17.98 -7.66 -0.25
N SER A 29 -19.24 -7.83 -0.64
CA SER A 29 -19.59 -8.11 -2.05
C SER A 29 -19.21 -6.96 -2.99
N ARG A 30 -19.45 -5.70 -2.61
CA ARG A 30 -19.06 -4.53 -3.42
C ARG A 30 -17.54 -4.41 -3.61
N VAL A 31 -16.79 -4.60 -2.55
CA VAL A 31 -15.32 -4.60 -2.61
C VAL A 31 -14.82 -5.72 -3.53
N MET A 32 -15.36 -6.94 -3.37
CA MET A 32 -14.97 -8.07 -4.20
C MET A 32 -15.37 -7.89 -5.66
N LEU A 33 -16.51 -7.26 -5.93
CA LEU A 33 -16.94 -6.93 -7.30
C LEU A 33 -15.96 -5.94 -7.95
N ILE A 34 -15.61 -4.86 -7.25
CA ILE A 34 -14.64 -3.88 -7.77
C ILE A 34 -13.28 -4.54 -7.95
N TYR A 35 -12.80 -5.31 -6.96
CA TYR A 35 -11.54 -6.05 -7.06
C TYR A 35 -11.49 -6.95 -8.29
N ALA A 36 -12.62 -7.61 -8.61
CA ALA A 36 -12.72 -8.51 -9.76
C ALA A 36 -12.83 -7.79 -11.11
N LEU A 37 -13.43 -6.59 -11.13
CA LEU A 37 -13.76 -5.88 -12.38
C LEU A 37 -12.80 -4.74 -12.72
N ILE A 38 -11.84 -4.37 -11.86
CA ILE A 38 -10.83 -3.36 -12.21
C ILE A 38 -10.06 -3.84 -13.45
N PRO A 39 -10.09 -3.06 -14.57
CA PRO A 39 -9.51 -3.50 -15.83
C PRO A 39 -8.02 -3.81 -15.75
N THR A 40 -7.24 -2.98 -15.03
CA THR A 40 -5.80 -3.22 -14.85
C THR A 40 -5.53 -4.50 -14.08
N SER A 41 -6.35 -4.83 -13.06
CA SER A 41 -6.25 -6.09 -12.33
C SER A 41 -6.48 -7.30 -13.24
N LEU A 42 -7.50 -7.26 -14.10
CA LEU A 42 -7.79 -8.31 -15.07
C LEU A 42 -6.68 -8.45 -16.12
N MET A 43 -6.21 -7.33 -16.65
CA MET A 43 -5.17 -7.30 -17.68
C MET A 43 -3.86 -7.92 -17.17
N TYR A 44 -3.37 -7.50 -16.00
CA TYR A 44 -2.10 -7.99 -15.45
C TYR A 44 -2.20 -9.40 -14.85
N THR A 45 -3.41 -9.87 -14.54
CA THR A 45 -3.64 -11.25 -14.10
C THR A 45 -3.68 -12.23 -15.27
N SER A 46 -4.12 -11.77 -16.46
CA SER A 46 -4.18 -12.61 -17.67
C SER A 46 -2.79 -12.92 -18.23
N VAL A 47 -1.80 -12.08 -17.95
CA VAL A 47 -0.40 -12.27 -18.35
C VAL A 47 0.39 -12.84 -17.17
N THR A 48 1.46 -13.64 -17.47
CA THR A 48 2.31 -14.20 -16.41
C THR A 48 3.25 -13.12 -15.87
N LEU A 49 2.78 -12.35 -14.91
CA LEU A 49 3.50 -11.25 -14.27
C LEU A 49 3.63 -11.48 -12.76
N ARG A 50 4.55 -10.75 -12.14
CA ARG A 50 4.84 -10.82 -10.69
C ARG A 50 3.85 -10.04 -9.82
N GLU A 51 3.13 -9.07 -10.38
CA GLU A 51 2.25 -8.15 -9.63
C GLU A 51 1.11 -8.84 -8.87
N PRO A 52 0.42 -9.88 -9.40
CA PRO A 52 -0.55 -10.64 -8.64
C PRO A 52 0.02 -11.32 -7.39
N PHE A 53 1.30 -11.73 -7.43
CA PHE A 53 1.99 -12.28 -6.26
C PHE A 53 2.41 -11.18 -5.28
N GLN A 54 2.85 -10.02 -5.77
CA GLN A 54 3.10 -8.86 -4.92
C GLN A 54 1.82 -8.48 -4.15
N LEU A 55 0.67 -8.40 -4.83
CA LEU A 55 -0.64 -8.16 -4.23
C LEU A 55 -0.99 -9.22 -3.18
N LEU A 56 -0.73 -10.51 -3.48
CA LEU A 56 -0.94 -11.60 -2.53
C LEU A 56 -0.10 -11.41 -1.27
N PHE A 57 1.20 -11.17 -1.41
CA PHE A 57 2.10 -11.04 -0.27
C PHE A 57 1.83 -9.78 0.54
N VAL A 58 1.47 -8.65 -0.09
CA VAL A 58 1.04 -7.43 0.61
C VAL A 58 -0.23 -7.70 1.43
N ASN A 59 -1.26 -8.31 0.83
CA ASN A 59 -2.48 -8.66 1.55
C ASN A 59 -2.22 -9.68 2.66
N LEU A 60 -1.32 -10.64 2.46
CA LEU A 60 -0.93 -11.63 3.45
C LEU A 60 -0.21 -11.00 4.64
N ALA A 61 0.70 -10.03 4.39
CA ALA A 61 1.39 -9.28 5.43
C ALA A 61 0.41 -8.46 6.29
N ILE A 62 -0.55 -7.76 5.66
CA ILE A 62 -1.60 -7.03 6.37
C ILE A 62 -2.53 -7.97 7.15
N TYR A 63 -2.89 -9.11 6.57
CA TYR A 63 -3.68 -10.13 7.28
C TYR A 63 -2.95 -10.66 8.52
N ALA A 64 -1.66 -10.97 8.39
CA ALA A 64 -0.83 -11.42 9.50
C ALA A 64 -0.73 -10.33 10.60
N ALA A 65 -0.46 -9.08 10.22
CA ALA A 65 -0.43 -7.93 11.13
C ALA A 65 -1.77 -7.76 11.88
N LEU A 66 -2.91 -7.95 11.19
CA LEU A 66 -4.25 -7.93 11.75
C LEU A 66 -4.44 -9.03 12.81
N LYS A 67 -4.04 -10.26 12.50
CA LYS A 67 -4.11 -11.40 13.42
C LYS A 67 -3.22 -11.22 14.64
N ILE A 68 -2.02 -10.69 14.46
CA ILE A 68 -1.11 -10.36 15.56
C ILE A 68 -1.74 -9.27 16.46
N TYR A 69 -2.27 -8.20 15.84
CA TYR A 69 -2.83 -7.07 16.59
C TYR A 69 -4.11 -7.42 17.34
N PHE A 70 -5.10 -8.07 16.68
CA PHE A 70 -6.41 -8.35 17.30
C PHE A 70 -6.44 -9.62 18.11
N HIS A 71 -5.74 -10.68 17.68
CA HIS A 71 -5.83 -12.02 18.26
C HIS A 71 -4.57 -12.45 19.04
N ARG A 72 -3.51 -11.62 19.08
CA ARG A 72 -2.22 -11.92 19.74
C ARG A 72 -1.60 -13.25 19.30
N SER A 73 -1.78 -13.61 18.04
CA SER A 73 -1.35 -14.90 17.52
C SER A 73 0.13 -14.93 17.18
N ASN A 74 0.91 -15.71 17.94
CA ASN A 74 2.35 -15.84 17.71
C ASN A 74 2.68 -16.54 16.38
N ALA A 75 1.85 -17.48 15.93
CA ALA A 75 2.07 -18.17 14.65
C ALA A 75 2.03 -17.21 13.44
N HIS A 76 1.32 -16.08 13.56
CA HIS A 76 1.22 -15.12 12.46
C HIS A 76 2.48 -14.26 12.30
N TRP A 77 3.43 -14.28 13.25
CA TRP A 77 4.75 -13.68 13.04
C TRP A 77 5.55 -14.42 11.97
N LEU A 78 5.50 -15.75 11.96
CA LEU A 78 6.10 -16.55 10.89
C LEU A 78 5.43 -16.24 9.53
N LEU A 79 4.10 -16.14 9.52
CA LEU A 79 3.37 -15.79 8.29
C LEU A 79 3.74 -14.39 7.78
N LEU A 80 3.89 -13.41 8.69
CA LEU A 80 4.35 -12.06 8.36
C LEU A 80 5.75 -12.09 7.77
N PHE A 81 6.66 -12.82 8.39
CA PHE A 81 8.02 -12.99 7.90
C PHE A 81 8.05 -13.61 6.49
N LEU A 82 7.33 -14.70 6.28
CA LEU A 82 7.24 -15.36 4.96
C LEU A 82 6.63 -14.44 3.89
N ALA A 83 5.63 -13.64 4.26
CA ALA A 83 5.05 -12.66 3.33
C ALA A 83 6.06 -11.58 2.93
N ILE A 84 6.90 -11.12 3.88
CA ILE A 84 7.94 -10.11 3.61
C ILE A 84 9.06 -10.68 2.74
N VAL A 85 9.50 -11.90 3.01
CA VAL A 85 10.46 -12.60 2.15
C VAL A 85 9.90 -12.75 0.74
N GLY A 86 8.63 -13.15 0.62
CA GLY A 86 7.95 -13.24 -0.68
C GLY A 86 7.86 -11.89 -1.40
N MET A 87 7.56 -10.80 -0.68
CA MET A 87 7.58 -9.44 -1.23
C MET A 87 8.98 -9.06 -1.74
N GLY A 88 10.02 -9.28 -0.94
CA GLY A 88 11.41 -9.00 -1.30
C GLY A 88 11.87 -9.79 -2.52
N ALA A 89 11.50 -11.07 -2.61
CA ALA A 89 11.80 -11.92 -3.76
C ALA A 89 11.12 -11.43 -5.06
N MET A 90 9.95 -10.75 -4.94
CA MET A 90 9.26 -10.19 -6.10
C MET A 90 9.83 -8.82 -6.51
N HIS A 91 10.23 -7.99 -5.53
CA HIS A 91 10.80 -6.65 -5.79
C HIS A 91 11.47 -6.07 -4.54
N GLY A 92 12.69 -5.55 -4.68
CA GLY A 92 13.47 -5.00 -3.55
C GLY A 92 12.79 -3.87 -2.79
N ALA A 93 12.09 -2.95 -3.48
CA ALA A 93 11.35 -1.88 -2.83
C ALA A 93 10.26 -2.40 -1.86
N LEU A 94 9.68 -3.57 -2.14
CA LEU A 94 8.70 -4.20 -1.25
C LEU A 94 9.33 -4.79 0.01
N LEU A 95 10.63 -5.05 0.04
CA LEU A 95 11.34 -5.40 1.27
C LEU A 95 11.33 -4.22 2.24
N ALA A 96 11.66 -3.01 1.79
CA ALA A 96 11.58 -1.79 2.59
C ALA A 96 10.15 -1.55 3.10
N PHE A 97 9.14 -1.78 2.27
CA PHE A 97 7.74 -1.75 2.69
C PHE A 97 7.44 -2.80 3.77
N GLY A 98 7.94 -4.04 3.62
CA GLY A 98 7.76 -5.11 4.60
C GLY A 98 8.26 -4.75 5.98
N VAL A 99 9.33 -4.02 6.03
CA VAL A 99 9.93 -3.47 7.25
C VAL A 99 9.02 -2.50 7.97
N PHE A 100 8.46 -1.57 7.21
CA PHE A 100 7.47 -0.65 7.75
C PHE A 100 6.27 -1.43 8.35
N ILE A 101 5.84 -2.52 7.71
CA ILE A 101 4.75 -3.36 8.23
C ILE A 101 5.15 -4.01 9.57
N ILE A 102 6.38 -4.51 9.73
CA ILE A 102 6.86 -5.04 11.02
C ILE A 102 6.86 -3.93 12.08
N ALA A 103 7.53 -2.81 11.80
CA ALA A 103 7.65 -1.69 12.73
C ALA A 103 6.26 -1.15 13.15
N GLY A 104 5.36 -0.96 12.18
CA GLY A 104 3.99 -0.52 12.42
C GLY A 104 3.18 -1.54 13.23
N THR A 105 3.34 -2.83 12.98
CA THR A 105 2.69 -3.90 13.75
C THR A 105 3.17 -3.89 15.20
N LEU A 106 4.47 -3.78 15.44
CA LEU A 106 5.06 -3.66 16.77
C LEU A 106 4.54 -2.40 17.48
N PHE A 107 4.51 -1.26 16.78
CA PHE A 107 3.96 0.00 17.32
C PHE A 107 2.48 -0.14 17.72
N LEU A 108 1.66 -0.79 16.88
CA LEU A 108 0.25 -1.02 17.16
C LEU A 108 0.02 -1.87 18.41
N ILE A 109 0.77 -2.98 18.56
CA ILE A 109 0.68 -3.85 19.73
C ILE A 109 1.09 -3.09 20.99
N THR A 110 2.16 -2.35 20.88
CA THR A 110 2.75 -1.56 21.95
C THR A 110 1.78 -0.49 22.46
N SER A 111 1.16 0.22 21.54
CA SER A 111 0.21 1.29 21.84
C SER A 111 -1.15 0.80 22.38
N ARG A 112 -1.48 -0.46 22.22
CA ARG A 112 -2.73 -1.07 22.74
C ARG A 112 -2.67 -1.35 24.23
N ASN A 113 -1.50 -1.69 24.76
CA ASN A 113 -1.32 -1.96 26.19
C ASN A 113 -1.25 -0.63 26.96
N ARG A 114 -2.37 -0.19 27.52
CA ARG A 114 -2.47 1.01 28.40
C ARG A 114 -1.56 0.98 29.63
N LYS A 115 -1.05 -0.19 30.04
CA LYS A 115 0.05 -0.30 31.02
C LYS A 115 1.34 -0.12 30.20
N GLY A 116 1.77 1.13 30.09
CA GLY A 116 2.91 1.60 29.34
C GLY A 116 3.82 0.51 28.76
N VAL A 117 3.86 0.41 27.44
CA VAL A 117 5.02 -0.26 26.88
C VAL A 117 6.18 0.50 27.44
N SER A 118 7.02 -0.22 28.16
CA SER A 118 8.25 0.36 28.60
C SER A 118 8.87 1.04 27.40
N PHE A 119 9.01 2.35 27.47
CA PHE A 119 9.77 3.18 26.51
C PHE A 119 11.07 2.47 26.12
N THR A 120 11.66 1.76 27.10
CA THR A 120 12.81 0.87 26.96
C THR A 120 12.61 -0.23 25.89
N LYS A 121 11.43 -0.84 25.76
CA LYS A 121 11.21 -1.88 24.73
C LYS A 121 11.13 -1.28 23.32
N VAL A 122 10.51 -0.12 23.15
CA VAL A 122 10.49 0.58 21.86
C VAL A 122 11.89 1.05 21.51
N VAL A 123 12.60 1.65 22.46
CA VAL A 123 13.99 2.14 22.27
C VAL A 123 14.97 1.00 21.98
N LEU A 124 14.78 -0.19 22.54
CA LEU A 124 15.64 -1.35 22.27
C LEU A 124 15.27 -2.09 20.98
N VAL A 125 14.00 -2.27 20.68
CA VAL A 125 13.56 -3.05 19.51
C VAL A 125 13.66 -2.22 18.22
N THR A 126 13.35 -0.92 18.27
CA THR A 126 13.39 -0.06 17.08
C THR A 126 14.79 0.00 16.44
N PRO A 127 15.90 0.22 17.17
CA PRO A 127 17.25 0.17 16.60
C PRO A 127 17.61 -1.20 16.03
N ILE A 128 17.23 -2.30 16.69
CA ILE A 128 17.49 -3.66 16.20
C ILE A 128 16.76 -3.89 14.88
N VAL A 129 15.50 -3.49 14.81
CA VAL A 129 14.72 -3.55 13.57
C VAL A 129 15.39 -2.68 12.50
N ILE A 130 15.74 -1.43 12.79
CA ILE A 130 16.42 -0.53 11.85
C ILE A 130 17.76 -1.16 11.39
N LEU A 131 18.57 -1.71 12.29
CA LEU A 131 19.81 -2.38 11.93
C LEU A 131 19.59 -3.61 11.05
N CYS A 132 18.65 -4.49 11.42
CA CYS A 132 18.29 -5.63 10.58
C CYS A 132 17.82 -5.20 9.18
N LEU A 133 17.19 -4.02 9.09
CA LEU A 133 16.74 -3.44 7.84
C LEU A 133 17.90 -2.89 7.02
N PHE A 134 18.78 -2.15 7.67
CA PHE A 134 19.97 -1.58 7.04
C PHE A 134 20.86 -2.71 6.50
N TYR A 135 21.21 -3.68 7.33
CA TYR A 135 22.01 -4.83 6.90
C TYR A 135 21.28 -5.77 5.92
N GLY A 136 19.97 -5.96 6.08
CA GLY A 136 19.17 -6.72 5.13
C GLY A 136 19.06 -6.03 3.77
N PHE A 137 18.95 -4.69 3.76
CA PHE A 137 18.98 -3.88 2.55
C PHE A 137 20.39 -3.90 1.90
N GLU A 138 21.44 -3.73 2.69
CA GLU A 138 22.83 -3.79 2.24
C GLU A 138 23.17 -5.17 1.63
N LEU A 139 22.76 -6.26 2.31
CA LEU A 139 22.90 -7.62 1.80
C LEU A 139 22.09 -7.83 0.49
N PHE A 140 20.87 -7.32 0.43
CA PHE A 140 20.06 -7.38 -0.78
C PHE A 140 20.72 -6.63 -1.94
N MET A 141 21.25 -5.45 -1.66
CA MET A 141 21.93 -4.64 -2.68
C MET A 141 23.26 -5.25 -3.12
N SER A 142 24.04 -5.86 -2.21
CA SER A 142 25.25 -6.59 -2.57
C SER A 142 25.01 -7.84 -3.44
N LEU A 143 23.79 -8.41 -3.36
CA LEU A 143 23.36 -9.52 -4.21
C LEU A 143 22.77 -9.05 -5.55
N THR A 144 22.62 -7.76 -5.76
CA THR A 144 22.11 -7.17 -6.99
C THR A 144 23.19 -6.31 -7.66
N SER A 145 23.14 -6.16 -8.98
CA SER A 145 24.06 -5.30 -9.75
C SER A 145 24.00 -3.80 -9.39
N TYR A 146 23.17 -3.43 -8.42
CA TYR A 146 23.05 -2.07 -7.89
C TYR A 146 23.96 -1.81 -6.69
N GLY A 147 24.61 -2.84 -6.11
CA GLY A 147 25.45 -2.72 -4.91
C GLY A 147 26.64 -1.79 -5.08
N ASP A 148 27.30 -1.84 -6.23
CA ASP A 148 28.49 -1.02 -6.53
C ASP A 148 28.21 0.50 -6.59
N ARG A 149 26.94 0.91 -6.56
CA ARG A 149 26.51 2.31 -6.70
C ARG A 149 26.00 2.93 -5.41
N LEU A 150 25.90 2.16 -4.33
CA LEU A 150 25.44 2.64 -3.01
C LEU A 150 26.53 3.37 -2.22
N ASP A 151 27.79 3.17 -2.57
CA ASP A 151 28.91 3.89 -1.95
C ASP A 151 28.77 5.41 -2.12
N ASP A 152 28.04 5.86 -3.16
CA ASP A 152 27.74 7.28 -3.42
C ASP A 152 26.49 7.80 -2.69
N GLY A 153 25.79 6.95 -1.93
CA GLY A 153 24.62 7.30 -1.12
C GLY A 153 23.25 7.05 -1.78
N LEU A 154 22.20 7.03 -0.95
CA LEU A 154 20.82 6.74 -1.34
C LEU A 154 20.27 7.69 -2.43
N SER A 155 20.66 8.97 -2.38
CA SER A 155 20.25 9.98 -3.38
C SER A 155 20.75 9.64 -4.77
N THR A 156 22.00 9.20 -4.88
CA THR A 156 22.61 8.78 -6.15
C THR A 156 21.98 7.51 -6.70
N ALA A 157 21.68 6.53 -5.83
CA ALA A 157 21.00 5.31 -6.23
C ALA A 157 19.59 5.58 -6.78
N VAL A 158 18.82 6.48 -6.13
CA VAL A 158 17.49 6.90 -6.62
C VAL A 158 17.61 7.70 -7.92
N GLN A 159 18.60 8.58 -8.04
CA GLN A 159 18.85 9.35 -9.26
C GLN A 159 19.15 8.43 -10.46
N VAL A 160 20.08 7.49 -10.31
CA VAL A 160 20.42 6.51 -11.35
C VAL A 160 19.19 5.67 -11.75
N TYR A 161 18.37 5.28 -10.76
CA TYR A 161 17.13 4.56 -11.04
C TYR A 161 16.15 5.42 -11.84
N GLN A 162 16.00 6.71 -11.52
CA GLN A 162 15.16 7.64 -12.26
C GLN A 162 15.69 7.91 -13.66
N GLU A 163 16.98 8.12 -13.83
CA GLU A 163 17.61 8.32 -15.13
C GLU A 163 17.39 7.09 -16.04
N GLY A 164 17.56 5.88 -15.52
CA GLY A 164 17.27 4.65 -16.26
C GLY A 164 15.81 4.55 -16.68
N THR A 165 14.87 4.82 -15.78
CA THR A 165 13.44 4.77 -16.12
C THR A 165 12.99 5.89 -17.07
N LEU A 166 13.64 7.05 -17.02
CA LEU A 166 13.37 8.16 -17.95
C LEU A 166 13.93 7.87 -19.34
N SER A 167 15.15 7.31 -19.45
CA SER A 167 15.74 6.95 -20.74
C SER A 167 14.88 5.91 -21.48
N ASP A 168 14.40 4.90 -20.76
CA ASP A 168 13.54 3.84 -21.30
C ASP A 168 12.13 4.35 -21.70
N ALA A 169 11.67 5.43 -21.08
CA ALA A 169 10.34 5.98 -21.27
C ALA A 169 10.28 7.21 -22.18
N TYR A 170 11.43 7.74 -22.61
CA TYR A 170 11.50 9.06 -23.28
C TYR A 170 10.60 9.15 -24.53
N ASP A 171 10.52 8.10 -25.32
CA ASP A 171 9.69 8.02 -26.52
C ASP A 171 8.30 7.41 -26.26
N ALA A 172 7.99 7.04 -24.99
CA ALA A 172 6.72 6.43 -24.70
C ALA A 172 5.60 7.47 -24.66
N ARG A 173 4.54 7.23 -25.44
CA ARG A 173 3.32 8.08 -25.47
C ARG A 173 2.74 8.35 -24.09
N ALA A 174 2.87 7.38 -23.19
CA ALA A 174 2.30 7.41 -21.82
C ALA A 174 3.22 8.09 -20.80
N ASN A 175 4.30 8.76 -21.25
CA ASN A 175 5.23 9.42 -20.34
C ASN A 175 4.63 10.74 -19.79
N TYR A 176 4.72 10.94 -18.46
CA TYR A 176 4.26 12.16 -17.79
C TYR A 176 5.38 12.90 -17.05
N ARG A 177 6.57 12.30 -16.95
CA ARG A 177 7.73 12.90 -16.30
C ARG A 177 8.87 12.98 -17.31
N THR A 178 9.40 14.17 -17.50
CA THR A 178 10.48 14.45 -18.44
C THR A 178 11.79 14.83 -17.76
N GLU A 179 11.78 15.10 -16.45
CA GLU A 179 12.93 15.60 -15.72
C GLU A 179 13.26 14.74 -14.49
N VAL A 180 14.55 14.60 -14.22
CA VAL A 180 15.05 13.98 -12.98
C VAL A 180 14.92 14.99 -11.83
N ALA A 181 14.24 14.58 -10.77
CA ALA A 181 13.89 15.49 -9.69
C ALA A 181 14.98 15.72 -8.64
N ILE A 182 16.16 15.09 -8.76
CA ILE A 182 17.14 15.04 -7.67
C ILE A 182 18.35 15.96 -7.92
N ASN A 183 18.13 17.15 -8.40
CA ASN A 183 19.23 18.12 -8.49
C ASN A 183 19.70 18.67 -7.12
N ASN A 184 18.97 18.40 -6.03
CA ASN A 184 19.20 18.97 -4.70
C ASN A 184 19.36 17.90 -3.59
N GLY A 185 19.83 16.69 -3.89
CA GLY A 185 20.04 15.62 -2.92
C GLY A 185 18.75 15.16 -2.21
N LEU A 186 18.88 14.59 -1.01
CA LEU A 186 17.76 14.06 -0.23
C LEU A 186 16.69 15.13 0.11
N GLY A 187 17.10 16.37 0.36
CA GLY A 187 16.17 17.47 0.66
C GLY A 187 15.25 17.77 -0.54
N GLY A 188 15.81 17.82 -1.74
CA GLY A 188 15.04 18.00 -2.98
C GLY A 188 14.08 16.85 -3.24
N LEU A 189 14.52 15.60 -2.98
CA LEU A 189 13.67 14.41 -3.10
C LEU A 189 12.46 14.47 -2.17
N ILE A 190 12.65 14.82 -0.90
CA ILE A 190 11.56 14.90 0.08
C ILE A 190 10.54 15.99 -0.31
N LEU A 191 11.02 17.14 -0.79
CA LEU A 191 10.16 18.24 -1.23
C LEU A 191 9.39 17.90 -2.51
N SER A 192 9.97 17.12 -3.41
CA SER A 192 9.36 16.72 -4.67
C SER A 192 8.42 15.53 -4.53
N LEU A 193 8.54 14.73 -3.48
CA LEU A 193 7.75 13.51 -3.27
C LEU A 193 6.24 13.73 -3.34
N PRO A 194 5.63 14.79 -2.74
CA PRO A 194 4.19 15.02 -2.86
C PRO A 194 3.73 15.25 -4.30
N TYR A 195 4.54 15.95 -5.10
CA TYR A 195 4.26 16.20 -6.51
C TYR A 195 4.35 14.90 -7.32
N PHE A 196 5.40 14.10 -7.12
CA PHE A 196 5.55 12.80 -7.79
C PHE A 196 4.44 11.84 -7.43
N LEU A 197 4.08 11.79 -6.15
CA LEU A 197 2.98 10.94 -5.69
C LEU A 197 1.65 11.39 -6.33
N PHE A 198 1.40 12.69 -6.45
CA PHE A 198 0.20 13.20 -7.10
C PHE A 198 0.15 12.81 -8.59
N GLN A 199 1.23 13.05 -9.34
CA GLN A 199 1.31 12.62 -10.74
C GLN A 199 1.11 11.11 -10.87
N TYR A 200 1.85 10.34 -10.10
CA TYR A 200 1.79 8.88 -10.12
C TYR A 200 0.38 8.33 -9.85
N LEU A 201 -0.35 8.92 -8.89
CA LEU A 201 -1.68 8.46 -8.50
C LEU A 201 -2.78 8.84 -9.51
N PHE A 202 -2.60 9.95 -10.25
CA PHE A 202 -3.71 10.55 -11.01
C PHE A 202 -3.44 10.78 -12.49
N GLU A 203 -2.21 10.59 -13.00
CA GLU A 203 -1.97 10.59 -14.44
C GLU A 203 -2.53 9.27 -15.11
N PRO A 204 -3.12 9.39 -16.32
CA PRO A 204 -3.29 10.60 -17.13
C PRO A 204 -4.37 11.52 -16.58
N MET A 205 -4.10 12.84 -16.62
CA MET A 205 -5.13 13.85 -16.37
C MET A 205 -6.06 13.96 -17.60
N PRO A 206 -7.29 14.48 -17.45
CA PRO A 206 -8.24 14.58 -18.57
C PRO A 206 -7.70 15.27 -19.81
N TRP A 207 -6.81 16.24 -19.62
CA TRP A 207 -6.18 17.00 -20.71
C TRP A 207 -4.96 16.30 -21.34
N ASN A 208 -4.47 15.23 -20.73
CA ASN A 208 -3.33 14.43 -21.23
C ASN A 208 -3.79 13.19 -22.02
N ILE A 209 -5.10 13.02 -22.22
CA ILE A 209 -5.66 11.89 -22.96
C ILE A 209 -5.38 12.07 -24.44
N SER A 210 -4.67 11.12 -25.02
CA SER A 210 -4.35 11.11 -26.47
C SER A 210 -4.95 9.89 -27.19
N SER A 211 -5.49 8.92 -26.45
CA SER A 211 -6.07 7.69 -27.00
C SER A 211 -7.23 7.19 -26.14
N ILE A 212 -8.16 6.46 -26.76
CA ILE A 212 -9.28 5.81 -26.05
C ILE A 212 -8.82 4.84 -24.96
N VAL A 213 -7.65 4.23 -25.11
CA VAL A 213 -7.05 3.34 -24.12
C VAL A 213 -6.69 4.09 -22.82
N ASP A 214 -6.39 5.40 -22.90
CA ASP A 214 -6.06 6.21 -21.73
C ASP A 214 -7.30 6.52 -20.86
N LEU A 215 -8.49 6.28 -21.36
CA LEU A 215 -9.72 6.39 -20.56
C LEU A 215 -9.78 5.33 -19.44
N VAL A 216 -9.16 4.18 -19.63
CA VAL A 216 -9.15 3.11 -18.61
C VAL A 216 -8.41 3.58 -17.35
N PRO A 217 -7.13 3.98 -17.40
CA PRO A 217 -6.44 4.50 -16.23
C PRO A 217 -7.08 5.78 -15.67
N LEU A 218 -7.67 6.66 -16.51
CA LEU A 218 -8.39 7.83 -16.02
C LEU A 218 -9.59 7.43 -15.14
N LEU A 219 -10.42 6.49 -15.58
CA LEU A 219 -11.58 6.02 -14.79
C LEU A 219 -11.13 5.33 -13.50
N GLU A 220 -10.05 4.56 -13.54
CA GLU A 220 -9.47 3.96 -12.35
C GLU A 220 -8.91 5.02 -11.38
N ASN A 221 -8.32 6.10 -11.89
CA ASN A 221 -7.84 7.22 -11.09
C ASN A 221 -8.99 7.98 -10.41
N MET A 222 -10.14 8.15 -11.09
CA MET A 222 -11.35 8.72 -10.48
C MET A 222 -11.88 7.83 -9.34
N LEU A 223 -11.90 6.51 -9.54
CA LEU A 223 -12.25 5.56 -8.49
C LEU A 223 -11.26 5.63 -7.33
N ARG A 224 -9.95 5.69 -7.61
CA ARG A 224 -8.89 5.82 -6.62
C ARG A 224 -9.06 7.10 -5.80
N PHE A 225 -9.28 8.22 -6.44
CA PHE A 225 -9.57 9.49 -5.76
C PHE A 225 -10.78 9.37 -4.81
N TRP A 226 -11.88 8.79 -5.30
CA TRP A 226 -13.07 8.57 -4.48
C TRP A 226 -12.80 7.67 -3.28
N LEU A 227 -12.01 6.60 -3.43
CA LEU A 227 -11.63 5.70 -2.34
C LEU A 227 -10.73 6.41 -1.30
N ILE A 228 -9.71 7.15 -1.75
CA ILE A 228 -8.84 7.96 -0.88
C ILE A 228 -9.68 8.99 -0.11
N TRP A 229 -10.60 9.68 -0.77
CA TRP A 229 -11.49 10.66 -0.14
C TRP A 229 -12.37 10.05 0.95
N ASN A 230 -12.92 8.86 0.71
CA ASN A 230 -13.68 8.15 1.74
C ASN A 230 -12.79 7.66 2.89
N ALA A 231 -11.56 7.22 2.61
CA ALA A 231 -10.59 6.86 3.66
C ALA A 231 -10.27 8.06 4.56
N LEU A 232 -10.02 9.23 3.98
CA LEU A 232 -9.79 10.47 4.74
C LEU A 232 -11.02 10.86 5.58
N LYS A 233 -12.25 10.78 5.02
CA LYS A 233 -13.49 11.00 5.77
C LYS A 233 -13.61 10.05 6.98
N TYR A 234 -13.24 8.79 6.81
CA TYR A 234 -13.25 7.81 7.90
C TYR A 234 -12.24 8.20 8.99
N LEU A 235 -11.00 8.49 8.63
CA LEU A 235 -9.95 8.86 9.57
C LEU A 235 -10.33 10.15 10.33
N VAL A 236 -10.66 11.22 9.62
CA VAL A 236 -11.07 12.49 10.22
C VAL A 236 -12.31 12.30 11.12
N GLY A 237 -13.32 11.55 10.66
CA GLY A 237 -14.51 11.28 11.44
C GLY A 237 -14.25 10.53 12.74
N THR A 238 -13.32 9.56 12.71
CA THR A 238 -12.91 8.79 13.90
C THR A 238 -12.04 9.60 14.84
N TYR A 239 -11.14 10.45 14.34
CA TYR A 239 -10.29 11.30 15.18
C TYR A 239 -11.05 12.46 15.79
N LEU A 240 -12.05 13.02 15.11
CA LEU A 240 -12.93 14.07 15.65
C LEU A 240 -14.05 13.52 16.57
N ASN A 241 -14.00 12.24 16.92
CA ASN A 241 -14.96 11.58 17.81
C ASN A 241 -16.43 11.80 17.41
N LYS A 242 -16.73 11.83 16.09
CA LYS A 242 -18.11 12.02 15.63
C LYS A 242 -19.01 10.88 16.16
N PRO A 243 -20.24 11.18 16.66
CA PRO A 243 -21.12 10.19 17.32
C PRO A 243 -21.38 8.92 16.50
N MET A 244 -21.42 9.06 15.18
CA MET A 244 -21.64 7.95 14.26
C MET A 244 -20.53 6.88 14.35
N PHE A 245 -19.29 7.28 14.57
CA PHE A 245 -18.14 6.38 14.69
C PHE A 245 -18.01 5.80 16.08
N VAL A 246 -18.43 6.56 17.12
CA VAL A 246 -18.47 6.10 18.53
C VAL A 246 -19.42 4.92 18.66
N ALA A 247 -20.65 5.06 18.15
CA ALA A 247 -21.71 4.06 18.28
C ALA A 247 -21.40 2.70 17.62
N ASN A 248 -20.47 2.66 16.65
CA ASN A 248 -20.13 1.46 15.89
C ASN A 248 -18.81 0.80 16.33
N ASN A 249 -18.28 1.14 17.51
CA ASN A 249 -16.96 0.67 17.97
C ASN A 249 -15.82 0.87 16.94
N ALA A 250 -16.00 1.82 16.01
CA ALA A 250 -15.00 2.12 14.98
C ALA A 250 -13.65 2.58 15.58
N PHE A 251 -13.70 3.10 16.83
CA PHE A 251 -12.48 3.51 17.56
C PHE A 251 -11.51 2.37 17.86
N GLY A 252 -11.99 1.16 18.11
CA GLY A 252 -11.11 0.02 18.33
C GLY A 252 -10.19 -0.25 17.14
N ASN A 253 -10.68 0.09 15.95
CA ASN A 253 -9.98 -0.18 14.69
C ASN A 253 -9.25 1.05 14.11
N ARG A 254 -9.48 2.29 14.63
CA ARG A 254 -8.96 3.53 14.04
C ARG A 254 -7.46 3.53 13.81
N ARG A 255 -6.68 3.00 14.78
CA ARG A 255 -5.21 2.92 14.68
C ARG A 255 -4.78 1.97 13.57
N PHE A 256 -5.51 0.87 13.43
CA PHE A 256 -5.24 -0.10 12.37
C PHE A 256 -5.62 0.47 10.99
N TYR A 257 -6.72 1.20 10.88
CA TYR A 257 -7.07 1.88 9.62
C TYR A 257 -6.08 2.99 9.26
N LEU A 258 -5.57 3.74 10.25
CA LEU A 258 -4.49 4.69 10.01
C LEU A 258 -3.22 3.95 9.53
N PHE A 259 -2.89 2.81 10.13
CA PHE A 259 -1.77 1.99 9.69
C PHE A 259 -1.94 1.50 8.25
N ILE A 260 -3.12 1.01 7.86
CA ILE A 260 -3.39 0.63 6.46
C ILE A 260 -3.23 1.85 5.53
N PHE A 261 -3.75 3.02 5.94
CA PHE A 261 -3.64 4.23 5.13
C PHE A 261 -2.19 4.68 4.93
N LEU A 262 -1.39 4.68 5.99
CA LEU A 262 0.04 4.98 5.93
C LEU A 262 0.79 3.92 5.12
N SER A 263 0.42 2.65 5.23
CA SER A 263 0.97 1.56 4.40
C SER A 263 0.66 1.79 2.91
N TYR A 264 -0.57 2.20 2.58
CA TYR A 264 -0.93 2.56 1.22
C TYR A 264 -0.09 3.74 0.70
N LEU A 265 -0.02 4.84 1.45
CA LEU A 265 0.76 6.00 1.04
C LEU A 265 2.25 5.67 0.86
N LEU A 266 2.81 4.83 1.74
CA LEU A 266 4.22 4.45 1.65
C LEU A 266 4.50 3.63 0.39
N ILE A 267 3.72 2.58 0.12
CA ILE A 267 3.95 1.74 -1.06
C ILE A 267 3.78 2.54 -2.36
N GLU A 268 2.77 3.43 -2.44
CA GLU A 268 2.57 4.30 -3.60
C GLU A 268 3.72 5.33 -3.74
N SER A 269 4.22 5.85 -2.61
CA SER A 269 5.38 6.77 -2.61
C SER A 269 6.65 6.07 -3.12
N LEU A 270 6.90 4.84 -2.69
CA LEU A 270 8.06 4.07 -3.17
C LEU A 270 8.01 3.86 -4.70
N TRP A 271 6.84 3.52 -5.24
CA TRP A 271 6.66 3.37 -6.67
C TRP A 271 6.72 4.70 -7.43
N SER A 272 6.20 5.79 -6.84
CA SER A 272 6.21 7.11 -7.48
C SER A 272 7.60 7.66 -7.75
N LEU A 273 8.61 7.25 -6.96
CA LEU A 273 9.98 7.69 -7.13
C LEU A 273 10.61 7.23 -8.45
N GLY A 274 10.26 6.02 -8.90
CA GLY A 274 10.85 5.42 -10.09
C GLY A 274 9.90 5.24 -11.26
N THR A 275 8.67 5.74 -11.19
CA THR A 275 7.69 5.58 -12.27
C THR A 275 7.48 6.92 -12.98
N SER A 276 7.67 6.95 -14.30
CA SER A 276 7.53 8.13 -15.16
C SER A 276 6.41 8.02 -16.19
N ASN A 277 5.72 6.87 -16.24
CA ASN A 277 4.78 6.49 -17.28
C ASN A 277 3.51 5.91 -16.66
N TRP A 278 2.29 6.38 -17.08
CA TRP A 278 1.03 5.91 -16.50
C TRP A 278 0.68 4.45 -16.84
N GLY A 279 1.21 3.90 -17.93
CA GLY A 279 1.07 2.47 -18.22
C GLY A 279 1.79 1.61 -17.18
N THR A 280 3.02 2.00 -16.80
CA THR A 280 3.78 1.37 -15.71
C THR A 280 3.15 1.65 -14.34
N ALA A 281 2.66 2.89 -14.12
CA ALA A 281 1.98 3.26 -12.88
C ALA A 281 0.74 2.37 -12.64
N SER A 282 -0.09 2.17 -13.65
CA SER A 282 -1.28 1.30 -13.56
C SER A 282 -0.94 -0.12 -13.08
N ARG A 283 0.19 -0.65 -13.52
CA ARG A 283 0.72 -1.95 -13.10
C ARG A 283 1.20 -1.93 -11.64
N HIS A 284 1.91 -0.86 -11.24
CA HIS A 284 2.47 -0.72 -9.90
C HIS A 284 1.42 -0.38 -8.83
N HIS A 285 0.22 0.05 -9.19
CA HIS A 285 -0.90 0.20 -8.25
C HIS A 285 -1.53 -1.13 -7.82
N LEU A 286 -1.29 -2.21 -8.55
CA LEU A 286 -1.92 -3.50 -8.24
C LEU A 286 -1.54 -4.04 -6.85
N PRO A 287 -0.27 -4.02 -6.40
CA PRO A 287 0.12 -4.51 -5.07
C PRO A 287 -0.61 -3.82 -3.92
N SER A 288 -0.97 -2.55 -4.03
CA SER A 288 -1.65 -1.75 -3.00
C SER A 288 -3.18 -1.80 -3.07
N LEU A 289 -3.76 -2.43 -4.12
CA LEU A 289 -5.19 -2.42 -4.39
C LEU A 289 -6.04 -2.90 -3.19
N GLY A 290 -5.60 -3.95 -2.50
CA GLY A 290 -6.29 -4.46 -1.32
C GLY A 290 -6.38 -3.44 -0.19
N LEU A 291 -5.29 -2.70 0.05
CA LEU A 291 -5.24 -1.64 1.06
C LEU A 291 -6.21 -0.52 0.73
N LEU A 292 -6.18 -0.04 -0.52
CA LEU A 292 -7.04 1.03 -1.02
C LEU A 292 -8.53 0.67 -0.88
N LEU A 293 -8.92 -0.53 -1.27
CA LEU A 293 -10.31 -0.99 -1.19
C LEU A 293 -10.79 -1.09 0.25
N VAL A 294 -10.01 -1.70 1.14
CA VAL A 294 -10.38 -1.83 2.56
C VAL A 294 -10.58 -0.46 3.21
N MET A 295 -9.63 0.46 3.07
CA MET A 295 -9.75 1.78 3.71
C MET A 295 -10.80 2.66 3.05
N GLY A 296 -10.96 2.60 1.73
CA GLY A 296 -11.93 3.40 0.98
C GLY A 296 -13.38 3.03 1.26
N PHE A 297 -13.65 1.76 1.55
CA PHE A 297 -15.00 1.30 1.92
C PHE A 297 -15.29 1.34 3.42
N ALA A 298 -14.31 1.56 4.29
CA ALA A 298 -14.52 1.62 5.75
C ALA A 298 -15.57 2.68 6.14
N TYR A 299 -15.50 3.87 5.56
CA TYR A 299 -16.47 4.96 5.81
C TYR A 299 -17.91 4.55 5.48
N ARG A 300 -18.13 3.97 4.31
CA ARG A 300 -19.44 3.52 3.85
C ARG A 300 -19.99 2.37 4.67
N ASN A 301 -19.14 1.44 5.09
CA ASN A 301 -19.51 0.32 5.94
C ASN A 301 -20.05 0.81 7.29
N VAL A 302 -19.43 1.82 7.91
CA VAL A 302 -19.89 2.41 9.18
C VAL A 302 -21.24 3.13 9.03
N ILE A 303 -21.44 3.91 7.97
CA ILE A 303 -22.71 4.60 7.70
C ILE A 303 -23.85 3.61 7.56
N SER A 304 -23.67 2.57 6.75
CA SER A 304 -24.71 1.56 6.49
C SER A 304 -25.10 0.77 7.74
N SER A 305 -24.14 0.48 8.62
CA SER A 305 -24.43 -0.25 9.85
C SER A 305 -25.32 0.55 10.84
N LYS A 306 -25.26 1.87 10.80
CA LYS A 306 -26.15 2.74 11.56
C LYS A 306 -27.58 2.70 11.03
N TYR A 307 -27.74 2.85 9.71
CA TYR A 307 -29.07 2.85 9.08
C TYR A 307 -29.85 1.58 9.40
N ASN A 308 -29.19 0.42 9.32
CA ASN A 308 -29.81 -0.86 9.61
C ASN A 308 -30.19 -1.06 11.10
N ARG A 309 -29.58 -0.34 12.04
CA ARG A 309 -29.95 -0.36 13.48
C ARG A 309 -31.15 0.52 13.78
N SER A 310 -31.24 1.69 13.16
CA SER A 310 -32.36 2.63 13.37
C SER A 310 -33.71 2.15 12.80
N HIS A 311 -33.70 1.18 11.89
CA HIS A 311 -34.92 0.58 11.33
C HIS A 311 -35.34 -0.74 12.02
N LYS A 312 -34.54 -1.24 12.98
CA LYS A 312 -34.85 -2.44 13.78
C LYS A 312 -35.27 -2.13 15.22
N SER A 313 -35.19 -0.87 15.65
CA SER A 313 -35.70 -0.33 16.91
C SER A 313 -37.06 0.34 16.70
#